data_41fc2f30bae4f45cb1b3b42114c926f2
#
_entry.id   41fc2f30bae4f45cb1b3b42114c926f2
#
_cell.length_a   1.000
_cell.length_b   1.000
_cell.length_c   1.000
_cell.angle_alpha   90.00
_cell.angle_beta   90.00
_cell.angle_gamma   90.00
#
_symmetry.space_group_name_H-M   'P 1'
#
loop_
_entity.id
_entity.type
_entity.pdbx_description
1 polymer ?
#
loop_
_entity_poly.entity_id
_entity_poly.type
_entity_poly.pdbx_seq_one_letter_code
_entity_poly.pdbx_strand_id
1 'polypeptide(L)'
;TIDDLARVYVKKCSALTILSYSFKKMYESSIVTYLQQFLTMTKEESIQTILKYYKTWDNFSLSIMYLNIIKTIFFKEKKENVFLLNFTGLLIRNINANPEKRLSIKKTKETYKTLFLKLNLKNKDFGDFLNKFEKNKIDIIKENKTQDNTLQKLQSSFARL
;
A
#
# COMPACT_ATOMS: atom_id res chain seq x y z
N THR A 1 -4.27 -18.64 13.66
CA THR A 1 -5.51 -18.52 12.86
C THR A 1 -5.33 -17.50 11.74
N ILE A 2 -6.25 -17.48 10.75
CA ILE A 2 -6.26 -16.45 9.67
C ILE A 2 -6.39 -15.06 10.28
N ASP A 3 -7.20 -14.90 11.32
CA ASP A 3 -7.37 -13.64 12.03
C ASP A 3 -6.07 -13.13 12.64
N ASP A 4 -5.29 -14.03 13.26
CA ASP A 4 -3.99 -13.66 13.84
C ASP A 4 -3.01 -13.22 12.75
N LEU A 5 -2.97 -13.91 11.62
CA LEU A 5 -2.14 -13.54 10.48
C LEU A 5 -2.52 -12.17 9.94
N ALA A 6 -3.81 -11.90 9.75
CA ALA A 6 -4.32 -10.62 9.27
C ALA A 6 -3.96 -9.49 10.25
N ARG A 7 -4.16 -9.72 11.55
CA ARG A 7 -3.82 -8.76 12.61
C ARG A 7 -2.31 -8.45 12.65
N VAL A 8 -1.47 -9.49 12.59
CA VAL A 8 -0.01 -9.33 12.57
C VAL A 8 0.44 -8.57 11.33
N TYR A 9 -0.12 -8.88 10.16
CA TYR A 9 0.17 -8.16 8.93
C TYR A 9 -0.17 -6.67 9.04
N VAL A 10 -1.40 -6.34 9.44
CA VAL A 10 -1.86 -4.95 9.59
C VAL A 10 -1.02 -4.19 10.61
N LYS A 11 -0.64 -4.82 11.72
CA LYS A 11 0.21 -4.23 12.76
C LYS A 11 1.64 -3.97 12.27
N LYS A 12 2.21 -4.89 11.48
CA LYS A 12 3.59 -4.81 10.99
C LYS A 12 3.74 -3.98 9.72
N CYS A 13 2.67 -3.81 8.94
CA CYS A 13 2.72 -3.05 7.69
C CYS A 13 2.86 -1.56 7.96
N SER A 14 4.07 -1.05 7.80
CA SER A 14 4.45 0.35 8.03
C SER A 14 3.59 1.33 7.21
N ALA A 15 3.26 0.98 5.98
CA ALA A 15 2.41 1.79 5.10
C ALA A 15 1.00 2.06 5.66
N LEU A 16 0.48 1.16 6.49
CA LEU A 16 -0.86 1.29 7.07
C LEU A 16 -0.88 2.17 8.34
N THR A 17 0.29 2.53 8.88
CA THR A 17 0.36 3.29 10.15
C THR A 17 -0.21 4.71 10.03
N ILE A 18 -0.18 5.31 8.84
CA ILE A 18 -0.77 6.64 8.57
C ILE A 18 -2.30 6.63 8.48
N LEU A 19 -2.90 5.45 8.39
CA LEU A 19 -4.35 5.30 8.22
C LEU A 19 -5.06 5.20 9.57
N SER A 20 -6.32 5.60 9.59
CA SER A 20 -7.14 5.60 10.80
C SER A 20 -7.30 4.19 11.39
N TYR A 21 -7.60 4.13 12.68
CA TYR A 21 -7.88 2.87 13.36
C TYR A 21 -9.06 2.12 12.72
N SER A 22 -10.14 2.84 12.40
CA SER A 22 -11.31 2.26 11.74
C SER A 22 -10.96 1.65 10.38
N PHE A 23 -10.14 2.34 9.59
CA PHE A 23 -9.66 1.79 8.31
C PHE A 23 -8.84 0.52 8.52
N LYS A 24 -7.91 0.51 9.48
CA LYS A 24 -7.08 -0.68 9.77
C LYS A 24 -7.93 -1.88 10.17
N LYS A 25 -8.97 -1.68 10.96
CA LYS A 25 -9.92 -2.74 11.33
C LYS A 25 -10.71 -3.27 10.13
N MET A 26 -11.23 -2.38 9.31
CA MET A 26 -11.90 -2.76 8.05
C MET A 26 -10.96 -3.54 7.12
N TYR A 27 -9.72 -3.10 7.01
CA TYR A 27 -8.71 -3.74 6.18
C TYR A 27 -8.34 -5.14 6.70
N GLU A 28 -8.17 -5.29 8.03
CA GLU A 28 -7.97 -6.58 8.71
C GLU A 28 -9.11 -7.56 8.38
N SER A 29 -10.37 -7.13 8.56
CA SER A 29 -11.54 -7.94 8.21
C SER A 29 -11.58 -8.32 6.72
N SER A 30 -11.18 -7.41 5.84
CA SER A 30 -11.11 -7.67 4.40
C SER A 30 -10.04 -8.71 4.05
N ILE A 31 -8.91 -8.73 4.76
CA ILE A 31 -7.88 -9.78 4.61
C ILE A 31 -8.46 -11.13 5.05
N VAL A 32 -9.09 -11.18 6.22
CA VAL A 32 -9.70 -12.41 6.75
C VAL A 32 -10.71 -12.98 5.74
N THR A 33 -11.64 -12.15 5.27
CA THR A 33 -12.65 -12.56 4.28
C THR A 33 -12.01 -13.08 2.99
N TYR A 34 -10.96 -12.41 2.51
CA TYR A 34 -10.27 -12.85 1.30
C TYR A 34 -9.52 -14.17 1.50
N LEU A 35 -8.88 -14.36 2.65
CA LEU A 35 -8.11 -15.59 2.93
C LEU A 35 -9.00 -16.79 3.22
N GLN A 36 -10.18 -16.60 3.81
CA GLN A 36 -11.12 -17.68 4.12
C GLN A 36 -11.52 -18.50 2.89
N GLN A 37 -11.58 -17.90 1.70
CA GLN A 37 -11.91 -18.63 0.48
C GLN A 37 -10.93 -19.77 0.16
N PHE A 38 -9.66 -19.64 0.58
CA PHE A 38 -8.64 -20.65 0.30
C PHE A 38 -8.73 -21.88 1.20
N LEU A 39 -9.52 -21.84 2.28
CA LEU A 39 -9.70 -22.99 3.18
C LEU A 39 -10.43 -24.17 2.51
N THR A 40 -11.22 -23.91 1.48
CA THR A 40 -12.00 -24.91 0.74
C THR A 40 -11.41 -25.24 -0.62
N MET A 41 -10.30 -24.61 -1.00
CA MET A 41 -9.64 -24.81 -2.29
C MET A 41 -8.51 -25.81 -2.18
N THR A 42 -8.27 -26.56 -3.25
CA THR A 42 -7.04 -27.32 -3.41
C THR A 42 -5.84 -26.39 -3.57
N LYS A 43 -4.63 -26.93 -3.45
CA LYS A 43 -3.39 -26.16 -3.65
C LYS A 43 -3.34 -25.54 -5.06
N GLU A 44 -3.71 -26.33 -6.06
CA GLU A 44 -3.72 -25.95 -7.47
C GLU A 44 -4.72 -24.81 -7.74
N GLU A 45 -5.94 -24.91 -7.23
CA GLU A 45 -6.97 -23.88 -7.33
C GLU A 45 -6.53 -22.59 -6.64
N SER A 46 -5.90 -22.71 -5.47
CA SER A 46 -5.36 -21.57 -4.72
C SER A 46 -4.29 -20.82 -5.53
N ILE A 47 -3.35 -21.56 -6.12
CA ILE A 47 -2.30 -21.00 -6.98
C ILE A 47 -2.92 -20.28 -8.19
N GLN A 48 -3.85 -20.92 -8.90
CA GLN A 48 -4.52 -20.29 -10.05
C GLN A 48 -5.28 -19.03 -9.66
N THR A 49 -5.97 -19.07 -8.53
CA THR A 49 -6.70 -17.90 -8.00
C THR A 49 -5.76 -16.73 -7.69
N ILE A 50 -4.60 -17.01 -7.09
CA ILE A 50 -3.59 -15.97 -6.79
C ILE A 50 -3.01 -15.42 -8.09
N LEU A 51 -2.62 -16.29 -9.04
CA LEU A 51 -2.00 -15.90 -10.30
C LEU A 51 -2.95 -15.13 -11.21
N LYS A 52 -4.25 -15.33 -11.12
CA LYS A 52 -5.25 -14.56 -11.89
C LYS A 52 -5.07 -13.05 -11.80
N TYR A 53 -4.57 -12.57 -10.67
CA TYR A 53 -4.44 -11.14 -10.38
C TYR A 53 -2.99 -10.62 -10.41
N TYR A 54 -2.04 -11.36 -11.00
CA TYR A 54 -0.62 -10.99 -11.04
C TYR A 54 -0.36 -9.58 -11.59
N LYS A 55 -1.18 -9.13 -12.57
CA LYS A 55 -1.09 -7.78 -13.16
C LYS A 55 -1.34 -6.63 -12.18
N THR A 56 -1.81 -6.94 -10.96
CA THR A 56 -2.03 -5.92 -9.92
C THR A 56 -0.90 -5.86 -8.89
N TRP A 57 0.05 -6.81 -8.92
CA TRP A 57 1.08 -6.93 -7.88
C TRP A 57 2.05 -5.75 -7.86
N ASP A 58 2.56 -5.36 -9.03
CA ASP A 58 3.47 -4.22 -9.13
C ASP A 58 2.80 -2.94 -8.64
N ASN A 59 1.52 -2.75 -9.03
CA ASN A 59 0.74 -1.60 -8.61
C ASN A 59 0.50 -1.58 -7.10
N PHE A 60 0.26 -2.75 -6.50
CA PHE A 60 0.16 -2.92 -5.06
C PHE A 60 1.48 -2.57 -4.37
N SER A 61 2.59 -3.18 -4.80
CA SER A 61 3.92 -2.98 -4.20
C SER A 61 4.37 -1.52 -4.31
N LEU A 62 4.18 -0.90 -5.47
CA LEU A 62 4.47 0.51 -5.70
C LEU A 62 3.63 1.41 -4.78
N SER A 63 2.35 1.08 -4.59
CA SER A 63 1.48 1.87 -3.70
C SER A 63 1.87 1.76 -2.24
N ILE A 64 2.30 0.58 -1.77
CA ILE A 64 2.88 0.40 -0.43
C ILE A 64 4.13 1.26 -0.26
N MET A 65 5.02 1.26 -1.25
CA MET A 65 6.23 2.09 -1.23
C MET A 65 5.89 3.59 -1.11
N TYR A 66 4.97 4.09 -1.92
CA TYR A 66 4.56 5.50 -1.85
C TYR A 66 3.87 5.86 -0.53
N LEU A 67 3.05 4.97 0.05
CA LEU A 67 2.46 5.20 1.38
C LEU A 67 3.53 5.32 2.46
N ASN A 68 4.61 4.54 2.37
CA ASN A 68 5.75 4.66 3.28
C ASN A 68 6.49 5.99 3.09
N ILE A 69 6.68 6.43 1.85
CA ILE A 69 7.27 7.74 1.55
C ILE A 69 6.42 8.86 2.16
N ILE A 70 5.10 8.80 1.97
CA ILE A 70 4.15 9.76 2.54
C ILE A 70 4.27 9.77 4.07
N LYS A 71 4.33 8.59 4.70
CA LYS A 71 4.54 8.48 6.14
C LYS A 71 5.81 9.20 6.58
N THR A 72 6.93 8.92 5.93
CA THR A 72 8.23 9.49 6.31
C THR A 72 8.25 11.02 6.19
N ILE A 73 7.65 11.54 5.12
CA ILE A 73 7.71 12.98 4.83
C ILE A 73 6.67 13.78 5.62
N PHE A 74 5.45 13.26 5.76
CA PHE A 74 4.29 14.05 6.20
C PHE A 74 3.74 13.67 7.58
N PHE A 75 4.20 12.57 8.18
CA PHE A 75 3.68 12.11 9.47
C PHE A 75 3.84 13.13 10.59
N LYS A 76 4.86 13.99 10.53
CA LYS A 76 5.16 15.01 11.54
C LYS A 76 4.41 16.33 11.31
N GLU A 77 3.76 16.49 10.16
CA GLU A 77 3.12 17.75 9.79
C GLU A 77 1.59 17.65 9.85
N LYS A 78 0.98 18.54 10.63
CA LYS A 78 -0.49 18.67 10.72
C LYS A 78 -1.10 19.44 9.54
N LYS A 79 -0.32 19.77 8.52
CA LYS A 79 -0.78 20.62 7.44
C LYS A 79 -1.59 19.80 6.43
N GLU A 80 -2.82 20.22 6.19
CA GLU A 80 -3.66 19.66 5.15
C GLU A 80 -3.06 19.95 3.76
N ASN A 81 -2.84 18.90 3.00
CA ASN A 81 -2.37 18.98 1.62
C ASN A 81 -3.36 18.18 0.75
N VAL A 82 -4.13 18.91 -0.06
CA VAL A 82 -5.21 18.34 -0.87
C VAL A 82 -4.67 17.35 -1.91
N PHE A 83 -3.51 17.62 -2.50
CA PHE A 83 -2.87 16.67 -3.42
C PHE A 83 -2.56 15.37 -2.70
N LEU A 84 -1.91 15.47 -1.53
CA LEU A 84 -1.51 14.30 -0.74
C LEU A 84 -2.70 13.46 -0.30
N LEU A 85 -3.78 14.10 0.15
CA LEU A 85 -5.01 13.42 0.55
C LEU A 85 -5.60 12.59 -0.60
N ASN A 86 -5.74 13.21 -1.77
CA ASN A 86 -6.29 12.54 -2.95
C ASN A 86 -5.36 11.45 -3.49
N PHE A 87 -4.05 11.69 -3.47
CA PHE A 87 -3.06 10.72 -3.89
C PHE A 87 -3.04 9.51 -2.95
N THR A 88 -3.09 9.73 -1.64
CA THR A 88 -3.24 8.66 -0.64
C THR A 88 -4.51 7.84 -0.89
N GLY A 89 -5.63 8.50 -1.20
CA GLY A 89 -6.87 7.81 -1.56
C GLY A 89 -6.72 6.89 -2.79
N LEU A 90 -5.97 7.31 -3.79
CA LEU A 90 -5.64 6.46 -4.95
C LEU A 90 -4.80 5.25 -4.55
N LEU A 91 -3.75 5.46 -3.75
CA LEU A 91 -2.87 4.39 -3.29
C LEU A 91 -3.62 3.36 -2.45
N ILE A 92 -4.53 3.80 -1.57
CA ILE A 92 -5.39 2.92 -0.76
C ILE A 92 -6.25 1.99 -1.64
N ARG A 93 -6.77 2.48 -2.76
CA ARG A 93 -7.54 1.64 -3.70
C ARG A 93 -6.68 0.57 -4.36
N ASN A 94 -5.41 0.85 -4.60
CA ASN A 94 -4.46 -0.11 -5.19
C ASN A 94 -4.02 -1.20 -4.21
N ILE A 95 -4.02 -0.92 -2.91
CA ILE A 95 -3.63 -1.90 -1.88
C ILE A 95 -4.80 -2.68 -1.30
N ASN A 96 -5.97 -2.69 -1.96
CA ASN A 96 -7.11 -3.45 -1.46
C ASN A 96 -6.71 -4.90 -1.13
N ALA A 97 -7.17 -5.42 0.01
CA ALA A 97 -6.86 -6.78 0.46
C ALA A 97 -7.31 -7.83 -0.57
N ASN A 98 -8.50 -7.67 -1.14
CA ASN A 98 -8.96 -8.47 -2.26
C ASN A 98 -8.36 -7.96 -3.59
N PRO A 99 -7.49 -8.74 -4.26
CA PRO A 99 -6.86 -8.32 -5.52
C PRO A 99 -7.85 -7.99 -6.64
N GLU A 100 -9.02 -8.60 -6.66
CA GLU A 100 -10.08 -8.32 -7.64
C GLU A 100 -10.58 -6.87 -7.56
N LYS A 101 -10.57 -6.29 -6.37
CA LYS A 101 -11.01 -4.91 -6.12
C LYS A 101 -9.92 -3.86 -6.34
N ARG A 102 -8.68 -4.29 -6.65
CA ARG A 102 -7.59 -3.38 -6.96
C ARG A 102 -7.78 -2.73 -8.31
N LEU A 103 -7.30 -1.50 -8.45
CA LEU A 103 -7.29 -0.84 -9.75
C LEU A 103 -6.28 -1.51 -10.69
N SER A 104 -6.64 -1.63 -11.96
CA SER A 104 -5.67 -1.98 -12.99
C SER A 104 -4.64 -0.85 -13.15
N ILE A 105 -3.46 -1.15 -13.69
CA ILE A 105 -2.41 -0.16 -13.99
C ILE A 105 -2.97 0.97 -14.89
N LYS A 106 -3.75 0.60 -15.91
CA LYS A 106 -4.41 1.57 -16.81
C LYS A 106 -5.32 2.52 -16.01
N LYS A 107 -6.19 1.98 -15.16
CA LYS A 107 -7.13 2.78 -14.34
C LYS A 107 -6.41 3.63 -13.30
N THR A 108 -5.35 3.12 -12.70
CA THR A 108 -4.50 3.88 -11.78
C THR A 108 -3.86 5.07 -12.50
N LYS A 109 -3.29 4.86 -13.70
CA LYS A 109 -2.68 5.92 -14.52
C LYS A 109 -3.71 6.98 -14.93
N GLU A 110 -4.89 6.58 -15.36
CA GLU A 110 -5.98 7.50 -15.72
C GLU A 110 -6.43 8.33 -14.50
N THR A 111 -6.62 7.67 -13.36
CA THR A 111 -7.02 8.35 -12.12
C THR A 111 -5.95 9.33 -11.66
N TYR A 112 -4.66 8.93 -11.71
CA TYR A 112 -3.54 9.82 -11.39
C TYR A 112 -3.49 11.04 -12.31
N LYS A 113 -3.63 10.85 -13.63
CA LYS A 113 -3.68 11.95 -14.59
C LYS A 113 -4.84 12.91 -14.30
N THR A 114 -6.03 12.39 -14.03
CA THR A 114 -7.20 13.21 -13.69
C THR A 114 -6.96 14.00 -12.40
N LEU A 115 -6.34 13.38 -11.41
CA LEU A 115 -5.97 14.01 -10.14
C LEU A 115 -5.00 15.17 -10.37
N PHE A 116 -3.97 14.93 -11.16
CA PHE A 116 -2.93 15.89 -11.49
C PHE A 116 -3.48 17.08 -12.30
N LEU A 117 -4.35 16.82 -13.29
CA LEU A 117 -4.97 17.86 -14.11
C LEU A 117 -5.98 18.71 -13.30
N LYS A 118 -6.80 18.06 -12.45
CA LYS A 118 -7.78 18.77 -11.62
C LYS A 118 -7.16 19.68 -10.58
N LEU A 119 -6.01 19.28 -10.04
CA LEU A 119 -5.30 20.06 -9.01
C LEU A 119 -4.46 21.20 -9.59
N ASN A 120 -4.45 21.36 -10.91
CA ASN A 120 -3.70 22.37 -11.64
C ASN A 120 -2.21 22.34 -11.26
N LEU A 121 -1.31 22.10 -12.22
CA LEU A 121 0.15 22.00 -12.04
C LEU A 121 0.82 23.20 -11.34
N LYS A 122 0.11 24.31 -11.22
CA LYS A 122 0.49 25.50 -10.42
C LYS A 122 0.15 25.36 -8.93
N ASN A 123 -0.38 24.21 -8.51
CA ASN A 123 -0.80 24.03 -7.13
C ASN A 123 0.43 23.96 -6.22
N LYS A 124 0.52 24.90 -5.30
CA LYS A 124 1.53 24.97 -4.25
C LYS A 124 1.72 23.64 -3.52
N ASP A 125 0.64 22.89 -3.32
CA ASP A 125 0.65 21.63 -2.61
C ASP A 125 1.50 20.54 -3.31
N PHE A 126 1.49 20.50 -4.64
CA PHE A 126 2.34 19.56 -5.39
C PHE A 126 3.82 20.00 -5.36
N GLY A 127 4.08 21.29 -5.50
CA GLY A 127 5.43 21.85 -5.34
C GLY A 127 6.00 21.59 -3.95
N ASP A 128 5.19 21.79 -2.92
CA ASP A 128 5.56 21.50 -1.53
C ASP A 128 5.84 19.98 -1.33
N PHE A 129 5.06 19.11 -1.96
CA PHE A 129 5.30 17.66 -1.95
C PHE A 129 6.67 17.33 -2.58
N LEU A 130 6.98 17.83 -3.77
CA LEU A 130 8.25 17.58 -4.45
C LEU A 130 9.44 18.10 -3.64
N ASN A 131 9.35 19.31 -3.13
CA ASN A 131 10.42 19.92 -2.34
C ASN A 131 10.71 19.10 -1.07
N LYS A 132 9.67 18.58 -0.41
CA LYS A 132 9.83 17.72 0.76
C LYS A 132 10.39 16.35 0.40
N PHE A 133 9.96 15.79 -0.71
CA PHE A 133 10.50 14.53 -1.22
C PHE A 133 12.01 14.63 -1.43
N GLU A 134 12.48 15.69 -2.10
CA GLU A 134 13.92 15.92 -2.33
C GLU A 134 14.70 16.09 -1.02
N LYS A 135 14.19 16.89 -0.07
CA LYS A 135 14.83 17.11 1.23
C LYS A 135 14.97 15.86 2.06
N ASN A 136 14.01 14.94 1.98
CA ASN A 136 13.97 13.71 2.80
C ASN A 136 14.45 12.46 2.04
N LYS A 137 15.02 12.61 0.86
CA LYS A 137 15.42 11.51 -0.02
C LYS A 137 16.30 10.46 0.68
N ILE A 138 17.25 10.90 1.51
CA ILE A 138 18.16 10.00 2.24
C ILE A 138 17.40 9.15 3.26
N ASP A 139 16.47 9.75 4.00
CA ASP A 139 15.70 9.05 5.04
C ASP A 139 14.71 8.06 4.40
N ILE A 140 14.11 8.42 3.27
CA ILE A 140 13.27 7.54 2.46
C ILE A 140 14.05 6.30 2.00
N ILE A 141 15.28 6.48 1.50
CA ILE A 141 16.12 5.37 1.05
C ILE A 141 16.48 4.45 2.22
N LYS A 142 16.80 5.00 3.40
CA LYS A 142 17.11 4.22 4.60
C LYS A 142 15.91 3.39 5.07
N GLU A 143 14.73 3.98 5.13
CA GLU A 143 13.51 3.30 5.59
C GLU A 143 13.10 2.17 4.64
N ASN A 144 13.20 2.38 3.33
CA ASN A 144 12.93 1.34 2.34
C ASN A 144 13.92 0.16 2.46
N LYS A 145 15.21 0.41 2.65
CA LYS A 145 16.22 -0.65 2.89
C LYS A 145 15.93 -1.47 4.15
N THR A 146 15.45 -0.82 5.21
CA THR A 146 15.08 -1.52 6.45
C THR A 146 13.88 -2.45 6.23
N GLN A 147 12.93 -2.06 5.37
CA GLN A 147 11.79 -2.90 5.03
C GLN A 147 12.17 -4.11 4.17
N ASP A 148 13.05 -3.92 3.18
CA ASP A 148 13.57 -5.03 2.37
C ASP A 148 14.26 -6.07 3.24
N ASN A 149 15.09 -5.64 4.19
CA ASN A 149 15.73 -6.53 5.16
C ASN A 149 14.73 -7.29 6.05
N THR A 150 13.61 -6.66 6.40
CA THR A 150 12.55 -7.30 7.18
C THR A 150 11.79 -8.33 6.36
N LEU A 151 11.50 -8.05 5.09
CA LEU A 151 10.89 -8.98 4.14
C LEU A 151 11.79 -10.19 3.88
N GLN A 152 13.10 -9.98 3.67
CA GLN A 152 14.05 -11.07 3.49
C GLN A 152 14.14 -11.98 4.72
N LYS A 153 14.13 -11.41 5.93
CA LYS A 153 14.09 -12.19 7.18
C LYS A 153 12.81 -13.01 7.31
N LEU A 154 11.67 -12.46 6.92
CA LEU A 154 10.39 -13.19 6.90
C LEU A 154 10.43 -14.32 5.87
N GLN A 155 10.90 -14.08 4.65
CA GLN A 155 11.04 -15.11 3.61
C GLN A 155 11.97 -16.25 4.06
N SER A 156 13.10 -15.92 4.69
CA SER A 156 14.02 -16.94 5.21
C SER A 156 13.45 -17.74 6.39
N SER A 157 12.55 -17.18 7.18
CA SER A 157 11.85 -17.91 8.24
C SER A 157 10.77 -18.85 7.70
N PHE A 158 10.09 -18.48 6.61
CA PHE A 158 9.12 -19.35 5.94
C PHE A 158 9.77 -20.50 5.14
N ALA A 159 10.99 -20.30 4.64
CA ALA A 159 11.74 -21.34 3.92
C ALA A 159 12.30 -22.44 4.85
N ARG A 160 12.18 -22.26 6.17
CA ARG A 160 12.63 -23.22 7.20
C ARG A 160 11.48 -24.02 7.84
N LEU A 161 10.25 -23.77 7.43
CA LEU A 161 9.06 -24.53 7.80
C LEU A 161 8.67 -25.51 6.70
#